data_cac51d44de7da16ea45ff1c4b3d00324
#
_entry.id   cac51d44de7da16ea45ff1c4b3d00324
#
_cell.length_a   1.000
_cell.length_b   1.000
_cell.length_c   1.000
_cell.angle_alpha   90.00
_cell.angle_beta   90.00
_cell.angle_gamma   90.00
#
_symmetry.space_group_name_H-M   'P 1'
#
loop_
_entity.id
_entity.type
_entity.pdbx_description
1 polymer ?
#
loop_
_entity_poly.entity_id
_entity_poly.type
_entity_poly.pdbx_seq_one_letter_code
_entity_poly.pdbx_strand_id
1 'polypeptide(L)'
;MFIAELSWYKKLSRLRSLSLAKKVGKYIKNNTLLLDFGCGNMFTAKELVRLNPTLKIVGLDIVADQNLNLSNNNNQLSFVQSGSQILPFEDNYFDHVLALACLHHTEYPEKYVEELKRVIKQNGTIIIAEEMYINQLDKLYISGSDFILNKLKEDIPVPLNFRSNKHYEQVFKNLGLQVEHKSSLRLFPNFMHHYIYVLSRN
;
A
#
# COMPACT_ATOMS: atom_id res chain seq x y z
N MET A 1 -17.12 11.25 18.95
CA MET A 1 -17.64 10.98 17.58
C MET A 1 -16.47 11.06 16.64
N PHE A 2 -16.04 9.91 16.15
CA PHE A 2 -14.76 9.76 15.43
C PHE A 2 -14.90 10.24 13.97
N ILE A 3 -13.87 10.93 13.45
CA ILE A 3 -13.80 11.41 12.05
C ILE A 3 -13.98 10.26 11.07
N ALA A 4 -13.52 9.04 11.42
CA ALA A 4 -13.66 7.86 10.57
C ALA A 4 -15.13 7.43 10.33
N GLU A 5 -16.07 7.84 11.19
CA GLU A 5 -17.50 7.56 11.03
C GLU A 5 -18.25 8.64 10.24
N LEU A 6 -17.62 9.78 10.01
CA LEU A 6 -18.21 10.86 9.23
C LEU A 6 -18.40 10.42 7.76
N SER A 7 -19.62 10.53 7.27
CA SER A 7 -20.00 10.12 5.90
C SER A 7 -19.09 10.73 4.82
N TRP A 8 -18.69 11.99 4.97
CA TRP A 8 -17.81 12.66 4.03
C TRP A 8 -16.38 12.06 4.02
N TYR A 9 -15.85 11.61 5.18
CA TYR A 9 -14.54 10.99 5.27
C TYR A 9 -14.52 9.61 4.57
N LYS A 10 -15.56 8.79 4.80
CA LYS A 10 -15.73 7.50 4.09
C LYS A 10 -15.81 7.72 2.57
N LYS A 11 -16.55 8.72 2.12
CA LYS A 11 -16.65 9.09 0.71
C LYS A 11 -15.30 9.51 0.13
N LEU A 12 -14.53 10.31 0.87
CA LEU A 12 -13.23 10.79 0.45
C LEU A 12 -12.20 9.67 0.38
N SER A 13 -12.15 8.80 1.40
CA SER A 13 -11.30 7.60 1.42
C SER A 13 -11.59 6.69 0.22
N ARG A 14 -12.87 6.49 -0.11
CA ARG A 14 -13.28 5.71 -1.28
C ARG A 14 -12.84 6.35 -2.60
N LEU A 15 -12.97 7.67 -2.75
CA LEU A 15 -12.48 8.38 -3.95
C LEU A 15 -10.97 8.27 -4.11
N ARG A 16 -10.22 8.35 -2.99
CA ARG A 16 -8.76 8.13 -2.97
C ARG A 16 -8.41 6.71 -3.43
N SER A 17 -9.09 5.69 -2.89
CA SER A 17 -8.88 4.29 -3.28
C SER A 17 -9.19 4.05 -4.75
N LEU A 18 -10.27 4.62 -5.27
CA LEU A 18 -10.63 4.59 -6.70
C LEU A 18 -9.54 5.21 -7.58
N SER A 19 -9.02 6.36 -7.17
CA SER A 19 -7.94 7.04 -7.90
C SER A 19 -6.66 6.22 -7.91
N LEU A 20 -6.29 5.64 -6.76
CA LEU A 20 -5.12 4.76 -6.64
C LEU A 20 -5.30 3.49 -7.47
N ALA A 21 -6.44 2.79 -7.37
CA ALA A 21 -6.72 1.59 -8.15
C ALA A 21 -6.55 1.81 -9.65
N LYS A 22 -7.09 2.92 -10.19
CA LYS A 22 -6.93 3.30 -11.60
C LYS A 22 -5.47 3.58 -11.97
N LYS A 23 -4.70 4.20 -11.08
CA LYS A 23 -3.29 4.56 -11.34
C LYS A 23 -2.37 3.36 -11.29
N VAL A 24 -2.55 2.46 -10.30
CA VAL A 24 -1.71 1.28 -10.15
C VAL A 24 -2.16 0.13 -11.06
N GLY A 25 -3.45 0.03 -11.34
CA GLY A 25 -4.05 -1.05 -12.14
C GLY A 25 -3.45 -1.19 -13.54
N LYS A 26 -2.97 -0.09 -14.14
CA LYS A 26 -2.31 -0.12 -15.46
C LYS A 26 -0.98 -0.88 -15.48
N TYR A 27 -0.39 -1.16 -14.32
CA TYR A 27 0.85 -1.94 -14.19
C TYR A 27 0.60 -3.39 -13.80
N ILE A 28 -0.66 -3.78 -13.58
CA ILE A 28 -1.06 -5.12 -13.15
C ILE A 28 -1.54 -5.90 -14.36
N LYS A 29 -0.94 -7.07 -14.59
CA LYS A 29 -1.29 -7.97 -15.69
C LYS A 29 -2.59 -8.73 -15.40
N ASN A 30 -3.25 -9.18 -16.46
CA ASN A 30 -4.42 -10.05 -16.36
C ASN A 30 -4.05 -11.46 -15.85
N ASN A 31 -5.02 -12.17 -15.24
CA ASN A 31 -4.87 -13.55 -14.76
C ASN A 31 -3.71 -13.73 -13.77
N THR A 32 -3.55 -12.79 -12.84
CA THR A 32 -2.43 -12.78 -11.89
C THR A 32 -2.90 -12.83 -10.46
N LEU A 33 -2.00 -13.33 -9.59
CA LEU A 33 -2.15 -13.34 -8.13
C LEU A 33 -1.39 -12.14 -7.55
N LEU A 34 -2.09 -11.33 -6.78
CA LEU A 34 -1.59 -10.08 -6.22
C LEU A 34 -1.66 -10.09 -4.69
N LEU A 35 -0.62 -9.62 -4.02
CA LEU A 35 -0.63 -9.26 -2.61
C LEU A 35 -0.93 -7.77 -2.45
N ASP A 36 -1.94 -7.43 -1.64
CA ASP A 36 -2.20 -6.06 -1.16
C ASP A 36 -1.71 -5.96 0.29
N PHE A 37 -0.46 -5.51 0.47
CA PHE A 37 0.20 -5.37 1.76
C PHE A 37 -0.25 -4.09 2.46
N GLY A 38 -0.73 -4.21 3.70
CA GLY A 38 -1.37 -3.11 4.42
C GLY A 38 -2.70 -2.71 3.80
N CYS A 39 -3.54 -3.71 3.47
CA CYS A 39 -4.74 -3.56 2.65
C CYS A 39 -5.89 -2.82 3.36
N GLY A 40 -5.82 -2.63 4.68
CA GLY A 40 -6.87 -2.02 5.48
C GLY A 40 -8.24 -2.67 5.23
N ASN A 41 -9.20 -1.88 4.79
CA ASN A 41 -10.56 -2.35 4.46
C ASN A 41 -10.72 -2.96 3.05
N MET A 42 -9.63 -3.17 2.35
CA MET A 42 -9.58 -3.71 0.99
C MET A 42 -10.39 -2.92 -0.07
N PHE A 43 -10.64 -1.64 0.11
CA PHE A 43 -11.34 -0.85 -0.91
C PHE A 43 -10.58 -0.78 -2.23
N THR A 44 -9.25 -0.63 -2.18
CA THR A 44 -8.42 -0.61 -3.39
C THR A 44 -8.45 -1.97 -4.09
N ALA A 45 -8.31 -3.06 -3.33
CA ALA A 45 -8.41 -4.43 -3.87
C ALA A 45 -9.77 -4.70 -4.55
N LYS A 46 -10.88 -4.32 -3.90
CA LYS A 46 -12.23 -4.44 -4.46
C LYS A 46 -12.37 -3.67 -5.78
N GLU A 47 -11.83 -2.46 -5.85
CA GLU A 47 -11.87 -1.66 -7.09
C GLU A 47 -10.97 -2.23 -8.18
N LEU A 48 -9.82 -2.80 -7.82
CA LEU A 48 -8.95 -3.48 -8.78
C LEU A 48 -9.64 -4.70 -9.41
N VAL A 49 -10.30 -5.54 -8.60
CA VAL A 49 -11.08 -6.68 -9.12
C VAL A 49 -12.25 -6.20 -9.99
N ARG A 50 -12.93 -5.11 -9.61
CA ARG A 50 -13.98 -4.52 -10.43
C ARG A 50 -13.48 -4.04 -11.81
N LEU A 51 -12.28 -3.45 -11.86
CA LEU A 51 -11.64 -2.96 -13.09
C LEU A 51 -11.04 -4.10 -13.91
N ASN A 52 -10.56 -5.13 -13.25
CA ASN A 52 -9.95 -6.30 -13.86
C ASN A 52 -10.43 -7.59 -13.15
N PRO A 53 -11.55 -8.18 -13.62
CA PRO A 53 -12.15 -9.36 -13.01
C PRO A 53 -11.31 -10.65 -13.11
N THR A 54 -10.17 -10.61 -13.75
CA THR A 54 -9.25 -11.77 -13.84
C THR A 54 -8.26 -11.85 -12.67
N LEU A 55 -8.22 -10.83 -11.81
CA LEU A 55 -7.31 -10.79 -10.67
C LEU A 55 -7.77 -11.67 -9.53
N LYS A 56 -6.78 -12.27 -8.84
CA LYS A 56 -6.93 -12.82 -7.50
C LYS A 56 -6.07 -11.99 -6.55
N ILE A 57 -6.65 -11.49 -5.47
CA ILE A 57 -5.97 -10.59 -4.54
C ILE A 57 -6.03 -11.16 -3.13
N VAL A 58 -4.87 -11.30 -2.52
CA VAL A 58 -4.71 -11.59 -1.09
C VAL A 58 -4.42 -10.27 -0.38
N GLY A 59 -5.33 -9.80 0.46
CA GLY A 59 -5.06 -8.68 1.37
C GLY A 59 -4.33 -9.17 2.61
N LEU A 60 -3.35 -8.42 3.08
CA LEU A 60 -2.68 -8.65 4.36
C LEU A 60 -2.67 -7.37 5.17
N ASP A 61 -3.09 -7.46 6.43
CA ASP A 61 -3.03 -6.37 7.40
C ASP A 61 -2.87 -6.89 8.82
N ILE A 62 -2.43 -6.03 9.74
CA ILE A 62 -2.30 -6.36 11.17
C ILE A 62 -3.66 -6.44 11.88
N VAL A 63 -4.66 -5.73 11.36
CA VAL A 63 -6.01 -5.66 11.90
C VAL A 63 -7.02 -6.06 10.84
N ALA A 64 -7.91 -6.99 11.18
CA ALA A 64 -9.06 -7.28 10.33
C ALA A 64 -10.11 -6.18 10.50
N ASP A 65 -10.52 -5.52 9.41
CA ASP A 65 -11.66 -4.59 9.45
C ASP A 65 -12.94 -5.38 9.81
N GLN A 66 -13.64 -4.95 10.86
CA GLN A 66 -14.87 -5.60 11.33
C GLN A 66 -15.99 -5.62 10.27
N ASN A 67 -15.93 -4.74 9.28
CA ASN A 67 -16.87 -4.66 8.17
C ASN A 67 -16.36 -5.36 6.90
N LEU A 68 -15.27 -6.12 7.01
CA LEU A 68 -14.69 -6.82 5.87
C LEU A 68 -15.61 -7.95 5.41
N ASN A 69 -16.41 -7.68 4.38
CA ASN A 69 -17.26 -8.67 3.75
C ASN A 69 -16.68 -9.07 2.39
N LEU A 70 -16.25 -10.33 2.27
CA LEU A 70 -15.67 -10.90 1.06
C LEU A 70 -16.61 -11.90 0.35
N SER A 71 -17.80 -12.16 0.91
CA SER A 71 -18.71 -13.21 0.45
C SER A 71 -19.19 -13.04 -1.01
N ASN A 72 -19.16 -11.85 -1.55
CA ASN A 72 -19.68 -11.53 -2.89
C ASN A 72 -18.60 -11.50 -4.00
N ASN A 73 -17.38 -11.94 -3.73
CA ASN A 73 -16.24 -11.72 -4.64
C ASN A 73 -15.75 -13.00 -5.36
N ASN A 74 -16.58 -14.03 -5.54
CA ASN A 74 -16.27 -15.23 -6.34
C ASN A 74 -14.87 -15.81 -6.11
N ASN A 75 -14.39 -15.88 -4.85
CA ASN A 75 -13.05 -16.32 -4.45
C ASN A 75 -11.88 -15.48 -5.05
N GLN A 76 -12.16 -14.28 -5.54
CA GLN A 76 -11.13 -13.38 -6.07
C GLN A 76 -10.40 -12.60 -4.98
N LEU A 77 -11.02 -12.42 -3.82
CA LEU A 77 -10.45 -11.73 -2.68
C LEU A 77 -10.35 -12.65 -1.48
N SER A 78 -9.20 -12.65 -0.86
CA SER A 78 -8.96 -13.29 0.44
C SER A 78 -8.22 -12.35 1.38
N PHE A 79 -8.26 -12.62 2.67
CA PHE A 79 -7.62 -11.80 3.69
C PHE A 79 -6.80 -12.67 4.64
N VAL A 80 -5.60 -12.21 4.95
CA VAL A 80 -4.70 -12.82 5.94
C VAL A 80 -4.38 -11.75 6.99
N GLN A 81 -4.65 -12.05 8.25
CA GLN A 81 -4.24 -11.19 9.36
C GLN A 81 -2.86 -11.62 9.84
N SER A 82 -1.90 -10.70 9.78
CA SER A 82 -0.55 -10.93 10.28
C SER A 82 0.13 -9.62 10.65
N GLY A 83 0.73 -9.59 11.85
CA GLY A 83 1.65 -8.53 12.29
C GLY A 83 3.11 -8.99 12.27
N SER A 84 3.41 -10.16 11.68
CA SER A 84 4.77 -10.68 11.60
C SER A 84 5.63 -9.85 10.64
N GLN A 85 6.87 -9.62 11.03
CA GLN A 85 7.87 -8.99 10.17
C GLN A 85 8.24 -9.89 8.97
N ILE A 86 8.15 -11.21 9.14
CA ILE A 86 8.27 -12.20 8.08
C ILE A 86 6.86 -12.50 7.57
N LEU A 87 6.62 -12.24 6.29
CA LEU A 87 5.30 -12.44 5.68
C LEU A 87 4.98 -13.95 5.60
N PRO A 88 3.73 -14.37 5.92
CA PRO A 88 3.34 -15.78 5.97
C PRO A 88 3.08 -16.38 4.58
N PHE A 89 3.99 -16.10 3.64
CA PHE A 89 3.94 -16.57 2.26
C PHE A 89 5.29 -17.14 1.84
N GLU A 90 5.25 -18.07 0.90
CA GLU A 90 6.44 -18.66 0.30
C GLU A 90 7.19 -17.64 -0.58
N ASP A 91 8.47 -17.94 -0.84
CA ASP A 91 9.26 -17.20 -1.79
C ASP A 91 8.67 -17.33 -3.22
N ASN A 92 8.73 -16.25 -3.99
CA ASN A 92 8.28 -16.23 -5.39
C ASN A 92 6.81 -16.64 -5.58
N TYR A 93 5.94 -16.24 -4.68
CA TYR A 93 4.53 -16.66 -4.66
C TYR A 93 3.62 -15.75 -5.51
N PHE A 94 3.80 -14.44 -5.44
CA PHE A 94 2.93 -13.46 -6.09
C PHE A 94 3.46 -12.96 -7.43
N ASP A 95 2.54 -12.70 -8.37
CA ASP A 95 2.87 -12.05 -9.65
C ASP A 95 3.06 -10.55 -9.47
N HIS A 96 2.25 -9.94 -8.57
CA HIS A 96 2.32 -8.53 -8.21
C HIS A 96 2.20 -8.34 -6.71
N VAL A 97 2.85 -7.30 -6.19
CA VAL A 97 2.71 -6.85 -4.80
C VAL A 97 2.42 -5.37 -4.79
N LEU A 98 1.41 -4.96 -4.02
CA LEU A 98 1.11 -3.57 -3.71
C LEU A 98 1.49 -3.25 -2.27
N ALA A 99 2.06 -2.06 -2.04
CA ALA A 99 2.21 -1.44 -0.74
C ALA A 99 1.77 0.03 -0.88
N LEU A 100 0.55 0.34 -0.45
CA LEU A 100 -0.10 1.63 -0.73
C LEU A 100 -0.36 2.39 0.56
N ALA A 101 0.47 3.42 0.85
CA ALA A 101 0.38 4.27 2.04
C ALA A 101 0.34 3.45 3.35
N CYS A 102 1.23 2.48 3.49
CA CYS A 102 1.26 1.57 4.64
C CYS A 102 2.66 1.37 5.23
N LEU A 103 3.72 1.54 4.46
CA LEU A 103 5.09 1.30 4.94
C LEU A 103 5.49 2.25 6.06
N HIS A 104 5.07 3.52 6.01
CA HIS A 104 5.35 4.50 7.07
C HIS A 104 4.67 4.18 8.42
N HIS A 105 3.68 3.28 8.44
CA HIS A 105 3.07 2.76 9.65
C HIS A 105 3.82 1.57 10.24
N THR A 106 4.84 1.08 9.57
CA THR A 106 5.66 -0.04 10.06
C THR A 106 6.87 0.45 10.85
N GLU A 107 7.37 -0.36 11.78
CA GLU A 107 8.56 -0.02 12.56
C GLU A 107 9.84 -0.03 11.71
N TYR A 108 9.93 -0.97 10.76
CA TYR A 108 11.10 -1.16 9.90
C TYR A 108 10.68 -1.25 8.42
N PRO A 109 10.33 -0.11 7.76
CA PRO A 109 9.85 -0.11 6.38
C PRO A 109 10.76 -0.84 5.39
N GLU A 110 12.08 -0.71 5.59
CA GLU A 110 13.10 -1.30 4.72
C GLU A 110 13.06 -2.84 4.74
N LYS A 111 12.83 -3.43 5.91
CA LYS A 111 12.71 -4.89 6.05
C LYS A 111 11.43 -5.43 5.39
N TYR A 112 10.36 -4.65 5.43
CA TYR A 112 9.17 -5.03 4.67
C TYR A 112 9.39 -4.95 3.16
N VAL A 113 10.13 -3.97 2.64
CA VAL A 113 10.52 -3.94 1.22
C VAL A 113 11.33 -5.19 0.83
N GLU A 114 12.22 -5.67 1.72
CA GLU A 114 12.95 -6.93 1.53
C GLU A 114 12.02 -8.14 1.47
N GLU A 115 11.04 -8.21 2.37
CA GLU A 115 10.03 -9.27 2.38
C GLU A 115 9.11 -9.21 1.14
N LEU A 116 8.69 -8.02 0.70
CA LEU A 116 7.95 -7.87 -0.55
C LEU A 116 8.77 -8.38 -1.74
N LYS A 117 10.10 -8.13 -1.74
CA LYS A 117 11.02 -8.71 -2.74
C LYS A 117 11.10 -10.23 -2.63
N ARG A 118 11.10 -10.81 -1.43
CA ARG A 118 11.15 -12.26 -1.23
C ARG A 118 9.93 -12.95 -1.81
N VAL A 119 8.73 -12.44 -1.52
CA VAL A 119 7.47 -13.08 -1.92
C VAL A 119 7.07 -12.84 -3.37
N ILE A 120 7.67 -11.85 -4.06
CA ILE A 120 7.41 -11.60 -5.48
C ILE A 120 8.15 -12.59 -6.38
N LYS A 121 7.52 -13.07 -7.46
CA LYS A 121 8.16 -13.89 -8.49
C LYS A 121 9.29 -13.13 -9.21
N GLN A 122 10.21 -13.86 -9.86
CA GLN A 122 11.33 -13.26 -10.61
C GLN A 122 10.89 -12.25 -11.68
N ASN A 123 9.80 -12.55 -12.40
CA ASN A 123 9.23 -11.66 -13.42
C ASN A 123 8.05 -10.84 -12.87
N GLY A 124 7.93 -10.77 -11.55
CA GLY A 124 6.86 -10.04 -10.86
C GLY A 124 7.15 -8.56 -10.71
N THR A 125 6.16 -7.82 -10.26
CA THR A 125 6.23 -6.36 -10.11
C THR A 125 5.81 -5.94 -8.71
N ILE A 126 6.62 -5.12 -8.05
CA ILE A 126 6.26 -4.47 -6.78
C ILE A 126 5.84 -3.04 -7.10
N ILE A 127 4.68 -2.63 -6.61
CA ILE A 127 4.16 -1.28 -6.77
C ILE A 127 4.05 -0.64 -5.38
N ILE A 128 4.88 0.35 -5.12
CA ILE A 128 4.88 1.11 -3.86
C ILE A 128 4.31 2.50 -4.14
N ALA A 129 3.27 2.89 -3.42
CA ALA A 129 2.75 4.25 -3.42
C ALA A 129 2.78 4.79 -1.99
N GLU A 130 3.72 5.68 -1.70
CA GLU A 130 3.98 6.19 -0.36
C GLU A 130 4.07 7.71 -0.31
N GLU A 131 3.73 8.24 0.86
CA GLU A 131 3.99 9.61 1.24
C GLU A 131 5.47 9.75 1.58
N MET A 132 6.19 10.56 0.83
CA MET A 132 7.62 10.74 0.97
C MET A 132 7.96 12.22 1.02
N TYR A 133 8.85 12.60 1.95
CA TYR A 133 9.30 13.98 2.04
C TYR A 133 10.48 14.27 1.13
N ILE A 134 10.58 15.54 0.69
CA ILE A 134 11.68 16.04 -0.13
C ILE A 134 12.67 16.84 0.75
N ASN A 135 12.15 17.54 1.77
CA ASN A 135 12.93 18.36 2.69
C ASN A 135 12.36 18.28 4.12
N GLN A 136 13.01 18.92 5.09
CA GLN A 136 12.65 18.82 6.50
C GLN A 136 11.30 19.48 6.84
N LEU A 137 10.94 20.57 6.15
CA LEU A 137 9.64 21.23 6.35
C LEU A 137 8.51 20.35 5.85
N ASP A 138 8.70 19.70 4.72
CA ASP A 138 7.79 18.72 4.14
C ASP A 138 7.61 17.53 5.10
N LYS A 139 8.72 17.01 5.68
CA LYS A 139 8.66 15.95 6.70
C LYS A 139 7.82 16.36 7.91
N LEU A 140 8.03 17.57 8.43
CA LEU A 140 7.28 18.06 9.59
C LEU A 140 5.79 18.17 9.27
N TYR A 141 5.44 18.68 8.09
CA TYR A 141 4.06 18.81 7.63
C TYR A 141 3.38 17.44 7.49
N ILE A 142 4.04 16.48 6.82
CA ILE A 142 3.53 15.11 6.64
C ILE A 142 3.31 14.45 7.99
N SER A 143 4.32 14.47 8.86
CA SER A 143 4.25 13.84 10.18
C SER A 143 3.15 14.45 11.06
N GLY A 144 3.00 15.78 11.04
CA GLY A 144 1.96 16.48 11.80
C GLY A 144 0.56 16.17 11.31
N SER A 145 0.34 16.17 10.00
CA SER A 145 -0.98 15.85 9.43
C SER A 145 -1.37 14.40 9.63
N ASP A 146 -0.43 13.46 9.48
CA ASP A 146 -0.69 12.04 9.71
C ASP A 146 -0.97 11.76 11.20
N PHE A 147 -0.19 12.36 12.10
CA PHE A 147 -0.43 12.26 13.54
C PHE A 147 -1.83 12.73 13.93
N ILE A 148 -2.27 13.89 13.42
CA ILE A 148 -3.61 14.41 13.70
C ILE A 148 -4.70 13.48 13.17
N LEU A 149 -4.56 13.04 11.91
CA LEU A 149 -5.54 12.18 11.26
C LEU A 149 -5.64 10.79 11.89
N ASN A 150 -4.52 10.22 12.35
CA ASN A 150 -4.49 8.88 12.93
C ASN A 150 -4.74 8.88 14.44
N LYS A 151 -4.36 9.94 15.18
CA LYS A 151 -4.74 10.09 16.59
C LYS A 151 -6.26 10.18 16.78
N LEU A 152 -6.97 10.62 15.74
CA LEU A 152 -8.43 10.66 15.70
C LEU A 152 -9.06 9.32 15.30
N LYS A 153 -8.24 8.35 14.85
CA LYS A 153 -8.60 6.95 14.62
C LYS A 153 -7.98 6.15 15.77
N GLU A 154 -8.74 5.85 16.81
CA GLU A 154 -8.26 4.99 17.89
C GLU A 154 -7.72 3.67 17.30
N ASP A 155 -6.58 3.18 17.84
CA ASP A 155 -5.98 1.86 17.63
C ASP A 155 -5.02 1.63 16.43
N ILE A 156 -4.63 2.65 15.67
CA ILE A 156 -3.57 2.45 14.68
C ILE A 156 -2.23 2.91 15.24
N PRO A 157 -1.20 2.05 15.33
CA PRO A 157 0.15 2.48 15.65
C PRO A 157 0.62 3.57 14.68
N VAL A 158 1.14 4.68 15.21
CA VAL A 158 1.58 5.82 14.39
C VAL A 158 3.08 6.05 14.63
N PRO A 159 3.95 5.14 14.14
CA PRO A 159 5.40 5.30 14.32
C PRO A 159 5.98 6.46 13.51
N LEU A 160 5.21 7.07 12.59
CA LEU A 160 5.61 8.22 11.76
C LEU A 160 6.95 7.99 11.03
N ASN A 161 7.19 6.78 10.58
CA ASN A 161 8.43 6.37 9.92
C ASN A 161 8.50 6.79 8.45
N PHE A 162 8.14 8.03 8.19
CA PHE A 162 8.28 8.60 6.85
C PHE A 162 9.74 8.63 6.42
N ARG A 163 10.00 8.28 5.18
CA ARG A 163 11.32 8.31 4.54
C ARG A 163 11.31 9.28 3.35
N SER A 164 12.48 9.78 3.00
CA SER A 164 12.61 10.56 1.78
C SER A 164 12.57 9.64 0.55
N ASN A 165 12.23 10.22 -0.61
CA ASN A 165 12.30 9.48 -1.87
C ASN A 165 13.72 8.98 -2.18
N LYS A 166 14.75 9.77 -1.85
CA LYS A 166 16.18 9.36 -2.01
C LYS A 166 16.51 8.15 -1.15
N HIS A 167 15.97 8.09 0.08
CA HIS A 167 16.19 6.95 0.97
C HIS A 167 15.60 5.67 0.36
N TYR A 168 14.35 5.70 -0.10
CA TYR A 168 13.75 4.53 -0.73
C TYR A 168 14.50 4.10 -2.01
N GLU A 169 14.94 5.03 -2.84
CA GLU A 169 15.74 4.71 -4.03
C GLU A 169 17.05 3.99 -3.66
N GLN A 170 17.70 4.41 -2.56
CA GLN A 170 18.89 3.70 -2.06
C GLN A 170 18.55 2.30 -1.54
N VAL A 171 17.41 2.13 -0.83
CA VAL A 171 16.92 0.82 -0.38
C VAL A 171 16.66 -0.10 -1.59
N PHE A 172 15.96 0.40 -2.60
CA PHE A 172 15.69 -0.39 -3.82
C PHE A 172 16.98 -0.84 -4.51
N LYS A 173 17.94 0.07 -4.66
CA LYS A 173 19.25 -0.24 -5.23
C LYS A 173 20.00 -1.30 -4.41
N ASN A 174 20.05 -1.15 -3.08
CA ASN A 174 20.74 -2.09 -2.18
C ASN A 174 20.11 -3.49 -2.25
N LEU A 175 18.79 -3.57 -2.44
CA LEU A 175 18.05 -4.82 -2.61
C LEU A 175 18.11 -5.37 -4.04
N GLY A 176 18.79 -4.70 -5.00
CA GLY A 176 18.82 -5.11 -6.40
C GLY A 176 17.44 -5.04 -7.07
N LEU A 177 16.60 -4.10 -6.65
CA LEU A 177 15.34 -3.79 -7.32
C LEU A 177 15.57 -2.69 -8.35
N GLN A 178 15.07 -2.89 -9.55
CA GLN A 178 15.14 -1.91 -10.63
C GLN A 178 13.87 -1.06 -10.64
N VAL A 179 14.04 0.26 -10.75
CA VAL A 179 12.92 1.20 -10.87
C VAL A 179 12.52 1.29 -12.35
N GLU A 180 11.43 0.62 -12.71
CA GLU A 180 10.86 0.64 -14.08
C GLU A 180 10.07 1.92 -14.34
N HIS A 181 9.40 2.43 -13.30
CA HIS A 181 8.63 3.66 -13.39
C HIS A 181 8.62 4.38 -12.06
N LYS A 182 8.71 5.72 -12.15
CA LYS A 182 8.54 6.63 -11.01
C LYS A 182 7.62 7.77 -11.45
N SER A 183 6.60 8.06 -10.63
CA SER A 183 5.78 9.24 -10.78
C SER A 183 5.44 9.83 -9.43
N SER A 184 5.21 11.14 -9.39
CA SER A 184 4.68 11.81 -8.21
C SER A 184 3.22 12.17 -8.46
N LEU A 185 2.43 12.14 -7.40
CA LEU A 185 1.05 12.60 -7.45
C LEU A 185 0.70 13.32 -6.15
N ARG A 186 -0.24 14.23 -6.24
CA ARG A 186 -0.88 14.84 -5.06
C ARG A 186 -2.28 14.27 -4.96
N LEU A 187 -2.58 13.66 -3.82
CA LEU A 187 -3.91 13.12 -3.54
C LEU A 187 -4.67 14.11 -2.67
N PHE A 188 -5.82 14.56 -3.15
CA PHE A 188 -6.73 15.37 -2.33
C PHE A 188 -7.28 14.50 -1.15
N PRO A 189 -7.45 15.04 0.05
CA PRO A 189 -7.28 16.44 0.47
C PRO A 189 -5.85 16.80 0.90
N ASN A 190 -4.98 15.82 1.06
CA ASN A 190 -3.61 16.06 1.47
C ASN A 190 -2.79 16.44 0.25
N PHE A 191 -2.31 17.68 0.19
CA PHE A 191 -1.40 18.13 -0.87
C PHE A 191 0.02 17.54 -0.74
N MET A 192 0.15 16.43 -0.02
CA MET A 192 1.40 15.73 0.21
C MET A 192 1.93 15.08 -1.06
N HIS A 193 3.25 14.99 -1.14
CA HIS A 193 3.91 14.29 -2.24
C HIS A 193 3.77 12.79 -2.03
N HIS A 194 2.96 12.15 -2.87
CA HIS A 194 2.94 10.71 -2.99
C HIS A 194 3.81 10.32 -4.18
N TYR A 195 4.68 9.36 -3.99
CA TYR A 195 5.47 8.77 -5.07
C TYR A 195 4.94 7.37 -5.36
N ILE A 196 4.74 7.09 -6.65
CA ILE A 196 4.48 5.74 -7.13
C ILE A 196 5.77 5.23 -7.75
N TYR A 197 6.27 4.11 -7.24
CA TYR A 197 7.35 3.34 -7.81
C TYR A 197 6.82 2.00 -8.31
N VAL A 198 7.22 1.65 -9.52
CA VAL A 198 7.02 0.31 -10.09
C VAL A 198 8.40 -0.33 -10.18
N LEU A 199 8.58 -1.44 -9.49
CA LEU A 199 9.87 -2.09 -9.31
C LEU A 199 9.81 -3.50 -9.89
N SER A 200 10.91 -3.94 -10.51
CA SER A 200 11.15 -5.32 -10.91
C SER A 200 12.34 -5.91 -10.15
N ARG A 201 12.41 -7.24 -10.10
CA ARG A 201 13.63 -7.94 -9.66
C ARG A 201 14.58 -8.07 -10.84
N ASN A 202 15.87 -7.83 -10.59
CA ASN A 202 16.96 -8.20 -11.50
C ASN A 202 17.24 -9.70 -11.38
#